data_0fd577ac737c9d1c193062ab135c2201
#
_entry.id   0fd577ac737c9d1c193062ab135c2201
#
_cell.length_a   1.000
_cell.length_b   1.000
_cell.length_c   1.000
_cell.angle_alpha   90.00
_cell.angle_beta   90.00
_cell.angle_gamma   90.00
#
_symmetry.space_group_name_H-M   'P 1'
#
loop_
_entity.id
_entity.type
_entity.pdbx_description
1 polymer ?
#
loop_
_entity_poly.entity_id
_entity_poly.type
_entity_poly.pdbx_seq_one_letter_code
_entity_poly.pdbx_strand_id
1 'polypeptide(L)'
;MLSRQLHEKLLLDLRWLVSAATIAMLALIALGIAMGWPRLRNTVSGWHKGVAWFALPLLILSPLTGLALAFGITFASPPAAPGGTVSLREAVQQVAAMHDLGRVVWIRPRGGAMLARVNDGGEMRVYAVTRDGLQPTARNWPRLIHEGNWGGALSALVNVVTSAALMLLISTGLWLWARRKLRRRIPRPAAA
;
A
#
# COMPACT_ATOMS: atom_id res chain seq x y z
N MET A 1 14.12 2.57 -7.29
CA MET A 1 14.54 2.95 -5.91
C MET A 1 14.00 4.31 -5.48
N LEU A 2 13.99 5.33 -6.32
CA LEU A 2 13.54 6.70 -6.00
C LEU A 2 12.08 6.76 -5.53
N SER A 3 11.14 6.09 -6.23
CA SER A 3 9.71 6.08 -5.86
C SER A 3 9.44 5.50 -4.46
N ARG A 4 10.19 4.47 -4.07
CA ARG A 4 10.08 3.90 -2.74
C ARG A 4 10.62 4.85 -1.66
N GLN A 5 11.76 5.51 -1.92
CA GLN A 5 12.32 6.49 -0.99
C GLN A 5 11.40 7.70 -0.84
N LEU A 6 10.77 8.15 -1.94
CA LEU A 6 9.80 9.23 -1.91
C LEU A 6 8.56 8.86 -1.10
N HIS A 7 8.05 7.62 -1.27
CA HIS A 7 6.85 7.16 -0.57
C HIS A 7 7.09 6.87 0.92
N GLU A 8 8.20 6.19 1.26
CA GLU A 8 8.48 5.79 2.64
C GLU A 8 9.16 6.87 3.48
N LYS A 9 9.89 7.81 2.85
CA LYS A 9 10.80 8.72 3.56
C LYS A 9 10.71 10.18 3.14
N LEU A 10 9.90 10.52 2.12
CA LEU A 10 9.83 11.85 1.52
C LEU A 10 11.21 12.46 1.21
N LEU A 11 12.18 11.62 0.77
CA LEU A 11 13.59 11.97 0.48
C LEU A 11 14.42 12.49 1.67
N LEU A 12 13.79 12.99 2.73
CA LEU A 12 14.42 13.62 3.91
C LEU A 12 14.25 12.80 5.20
N ASP A 13 13.92 11.51 5.09
CA ASP A 13 13.60 10.60 6.21
C ASP A 13 12.46 11.08 7.14
N LEU A 14 11.52 11.86 6.59
CA LEU A 14 10.36 12.41 7.30
C LEU A 14 9.24 11.36 7.44
N ARG A 15 9.55 10.20 8.01
CA ARG A 15 8.57 9.10 8.20
C ARG A 15 7.34 9.52 9.01
N TRP A 16 7.55 10.38 10.00
CA TRP A 16 6.48 10.91 10.82
C TRP A 16 5.45 11.70 9.99
N LEU A 17 5.90 12.44 8.97
CA LEU A 17 5.02 13.22 8.10
C LEU A 17 4.17 12.31 7.20
N VAL A 18 4.74 11.19 6.71
CA VAL A 18 3.99 10.17 5.97
C VAL A 18 2.90 9.57 6.87
N SER A 19 3.23 9.19 8.10
CA SER A 19 2.26 8.66 9.07
C SER A 19 1.18 9.69 9.42
N ALA A 20 1.57 10.94 9.66
CA ALA A 20 0.63 12.03 9.94
C ALA A 20 -0.33 12.31 8.76
N ALA A 21 0.19 12.34 7.53
CA ALA A 21 -0.63 12.49 6.32
C ALA A 21 -1.61 11.31 6.14
N THR A 22 -1.17 10.10 6.45
CA THR A 22 -2.01 8.89 6.40
C THR A 22 -3.14 8.94 7.43
N ILE A 23 -2.83 9.37 8.66
CA ILE A 23 -3.84 9.56 9.72
C ILE A 23 -4.83 10.65 9.32
N ALA A 24 -4.35 11.79 8.79
CA ALA A 24 -5.20 12.87 8.30
C ALA A 24 -6.14 12.38 7.18
N MET A 25 -5.64 11.55 6.26
CA MET A 25 -6.45 10.97 5.20
C MET A 25 -7.56 10.05 5.78
N LEU A 26 -7.25 9.20 6.76
CA LEU A 26 -8.25 8.37 7.44
C LEU A 26 -9.30 9.22 8.17
N ALA A 27 -8.88 10.30 8.83
CA ALA A 27 -9.81 11.25 9.47
C ALA A 27 -10.74 11.91 8.44
N LEU A 28 -10.22 12.33 7.27
CA LEU A 28 -11.05 12.87 6.19
C LEU A 28 -12.04 11.85 5.64
N ILE A 29 -11.64 10.59 5.51
CA ILE A 29 -12.52 9.51 5.10
C ILE A 29 -13.65 9.32 6.14
N ALA A 30 -13.31 9.27 7.43
CA ALA A 30 -14.28 9.14 8.51
C ALA A 30 -15.28 10.30 8.53
N LEU A 31 -14.82 11.54 8.35
CA LEU A 31 -15.68 12.71 8.20
C LEU A 31 -16.56 12.61 6.95
N GLY A 32 -16.01 12.11 5.83
CA GLY A 32 -16.77 11.87 4.60
C GLY A 32 -17.91 10.87 4.82
N ILE A 33 -17.68 9.79 5.55
CA ILE A 33 -18.69 8.79 5.92
C ILE A 33 -19.74 9.41 6.85
N ALA A 34 -19.32 10.19 7.85
CA ALA A 34 -20.21 10.85 8.80
C ALA A 34 -21.16 11.87 8.13
N MET A 35 -20.76 12.44 6.99
CA MET A 35 -21.65 13.31 6.19
C MET A 35 -22.77 12.55 5.46
N GLY A 36 -22.76 11.22 5.49
CA GLY A 36 -23.80 10.36 4.96
C GLY A 36 -23.75 10.16 3.44
N TRP A 37 -24.73 9.42 2.93
CA TRP A 37 -24.79 9.03 1.51
C TRP A 37 -24.92 10.25 0.59
N PRO A 38 -24.07 10.38 -0.46
CA PRO A 38 -24.07 11.54 -1.32
C PRO A 38 -25.26 11.52 -2.29
N ARG A 39 -25.88 12.69 -2.48
CA ARG A 39 -26.79 12.88 -3.63
C ARG A 39 -25.94 13.02 -4.88
N LEU A 40 -25.97 12.00 -5.73
CA LEU A 40 -25.23 11.99 -6.99
C LEU A 40 -25.90 12.94 -7.98
N ARG A 41 -25.12 13.91 -8.48
CA ARG A 41 -25.51 14.85 -9.53
C ARG A 41 -24.45 14.83 -10.61
N ASN A 42 -24.82 15.08 -11.86
CA ASN A 42 -23.84 15.19 -12.95
C ASN A 42 -23.07 16.51 -12.89
N THR A 43 -22.25 16.63 -11.86
CA THR A 43 -21.37 17.77 -11.59
C THR A 43 -20.00 17.25 -11.09
N VAL A 44 -18.96 18.04 -11.18
CA VAL A 44 -17.63 17.67 -10.64
C VAL A 44 -17.71 17.26 -9.16
N SER A 45 -18.51 17.97 -8.36
CA SER A 45 -18.74 17.61 -6.95
C SER A 45 -19.50 16.29 -6.78
N GLY A 46 -20.46 16.01 -7.66
CA GLY A 46 -21.17 14.73 -7.68
C GLY A 46 -20.26 13.56 -8.02
N TRP A 47 -19.45 13.71 -9.06
CA TRP A 47 -18.46 12.70 -9.45
C TRP A 47 -17.39 12.48 -8.36
N HIS A 48 -16.86 13.55 -7.77
CA HIS A 48 -15.93 13.44 -6.64
C HIS A 48 -16.51 12.59 -5.50
N LYS A 49 -17.74 12.88 -5.08
CA LYS A 49 -18.43 12.11 -4.03
C LYS A 49 -18.72 10.68 -4.46
N GLY A 50 -19.18 10.47 -5.70
CA GLY A 50 -19.48 9.14 -6.24
C GLY A 50 -18.25 8.24 -6.26
N VAL A 51 -17.12 8.74 -6.77
CA VAL A 51 -15.86 8.00 -6.79
C VAL A 51 -15.37 7.71 -5.37
N ALA A 52 -15.47 8.70 -4.45
CA ALA A 52 -15.08 8.49 -3.05
C ALA A 52 -15.88 7.36 -2.38
N TRP A 53 -17.18 7.29 -2.61
CA TRP A 53 -18.02 6.24 -2.05
C TRP A 53 -17.81 4.89 -2.72
N PHE A 54 -17.69 4.85 -4.05
CA PHE A 54 -17.44 3.61 -4.79
C PHE A 54 -16.09 2.99 -4.43
N ALA A 55 -15.06 3.81 -4.33
CA ALA A 55 -13.70 3.37 -3.98
C ALA A 55 -13.45 3.27 -2.47
N LEU A 56 -14.45 3.56 -1.62
CA LEU A 56 -14.30 3.65 -0.17
C LEU A 56 -13.57 2.46 0.48
N PRO A 57 -13.89 1.18 0.17
CA PRO A 57 -13.18 0.05 0.73
C PRO A 57 -11.68 0.08 0.43
N LEU A 58 -11.32 0.42 -0.80
CA LEU A 58 -9.93 0.50 -1.25
C LEU A 58 -9.20 1.71 -0.62
N LEU A 59 -9.91 2.84 -0.50
CA LEU A 59 -9.40 4.07 0.10
C LEU A 59 -9.14 3.93 1.60
N ILE A 60 -9.86 3.04 2.30
CA ILE A 60 -9.61 2.71 3.71
C ILE A 60 -8.48 1.69 3.81
N LEU A 61 -8.52 0.63 2.99
CA LEU A 61 -7.61 -0.49 3.09
C LEU A 61 -6.16 -0.09 2.83
N SER A 62 -5.92 0.76 1.84
CA SER A 62 -4.58 1.21 1.46
C SER A 62 -3.87 1.98 2.60
N PRO A 63 -4.45 3.05 3.21
CA PRO A 63 -3.81 3.75 4.31
C PRO A 63 -3.74 2.92 5.60
N LEU A 64 -4.72 2.06 5.89
CA LEU A 64 -4.67 1.19 7.07
C LEU A 64 -3.50 0.20 6.99
N THR A 65 -3.33 -0.44 5.84
CA THR A 65 -2.21 -1.37 5.63
C THR A 65 -0.86 -0.65 5.63
N GLY A 66 -0.79 0.57 5.06
CA GLY A 66 0.40 1.41 5.12
C GLY A 66 0.76 1.82 6.55
N LEU A 67 -0.23 2.20 7.35
CA LEU A 67 -0.05 2.57 8.75
C LEU A 67 0.37 1.35 9.60
N ALA A 68 -0.24 0.18 9.36
CA ALA A 68 0.19 -1.06 9.99
C ALA A 68 1.68 -1.36 9.73
N LEU A 69 2.13 -1.16 8.48
CA LEU A 69 3.55 -1.33 8.13
C LEU A 69 4.44 -0.28 8.79
N ALA A 70 4.00 0.97 8.90
CA ALA A 70 4.73 2.05 9.54
C ALA A 70 4.96 1.77 11.04
N PHE A 71 3.98 1.15 11.71
CA PHE A 71 4.06 0.72 13.12
C PHE A 71 4.64 -0.68 13.31
N GLY A 72 5.09 -1.35 12.24
CA GLY A 72 5.67 -2.69 12.32
C GLY A 72 4.65 -3.80 12.60
N ILE A 73 3.35 -3.55 12.43
CA ILE A 73 2.29 -4.54 12.60
C ILE A 73 2.29 -5.46 11.37
N THR A 74 2.68 -6.71 11.54
CA THR A 74 2.83 -7.67 10.43
C THR A 74 1.84 -8.83 10.50
N PHE A 75 1.22 -9.07 11.66
CA PHE A 75 0.42 -10.26 11.95
C PHE A 75 1.16 -11.58 11.65
N ALA A 76 2.47 -11.53 11.57
CA ALA A 76 3.32 -12.67 11.28
C ALA A 76 4.43 -12.73 12.32
N SER A 77 4.59 -13.87 12.96
CA SER A 77 5.75 -14.13 13.81
C SER A 77 7.02 -14.21 12.96
N PRO A 78 8.16 -13.70 13.45
CA PRO A 78 9.43 -13.98 12.82
C PRO A 78 9.61 -15.51 12.72
N PRO A 79 10.16 -16.03 11.61
CA PRO A 79 10.48 -17.43 11.56
C PRO A 79 11.44 -17.76 12.71
N ALA A 80 11.11 -18.75 13.51
CA ALA A 80 12.09 -19.33 14.44
C ALA A 80 13.30 -19.73 13.60
N ALA A 81 14.51 -19.40 14.05
CA ALA A 81 15.72 -19.81 13.37
C ALA A 81 15.89 -21.34 13.58
N PRO A 82 15.47 -22.18 12.66
CA PRO A 82 15.62 -23.63 12.85
C PRO A 82 17.05 -24.01 12.48
N GLY A 83 17.80 -24.53 13.44
CA GLY A 83 18.92 -25.41 13.17
C GLY A 83 20.14 -24.83 12.45
N GLY A 84 20.54 -23.57 12.74
CA GLY A 84 21.78 -23.00 12.24
C GLY A 84 21.64 -22.20 10.93
N THR A 85 22.60 -21.31 10.70
CA THR A 85 22.67 -20.47 9.48
C THR A 85 23.11 -21.32 8.28
N VAL A 86 22.28 -21.33 7.25
CA VAL A 86 22.63 -21.90 5.94
C VAL A 86 23.48 -20.86 5.19
N SER A 87 24.52 -21.30 4.50
CA SER A 87 25.33 -20.41 3.65
C SER A 87 24.51 -19.90 2.48
N LEU A 88 24.86 -18.74 1.91
CA LEU A 88 24.17 -18.20 0.75
C LEU A 88 24.19 -19.17 -0.44
N ARG A 89 25.30 -19.89 -0.63
CA ARG A 89 25.45 -20.87 -1.71
C ARG A 89 24.46 -22.03 -1.55
N GLU A 90 24.37 -22.62 -0.37
CA GLU A 90 23.40 -23.67 -0.05
C GLU A 90 21.97 -23.18 -0.20
N ALA A 91 21.69 -21.94 0.24
CA ALA A 91 20.38 -21.34 0.11
C ALA A 91 19.95 -21.19 -1.37
N VAL A 92 20.86 -20.74 -2.25
CA VAL A 92 20.60 -20.66 -3.69
C VAL A 92 20.32 -22.04 -4.27
N GLN A 93 21.11 -23.05 -3.88
CA GLN A 93 20.93 -24.43 -4.37
C GLN A 93 19.58 -25.01 -3.94
N GLN A 94 19.18 -24.81 -2.69
CA GLN A 94 17.89 -25.29 -2.18
C GLN A 94 16.70 -24.57 -2.84
N VAL A 95 16.81 -23.26 -3.04
CA VAL A 95 15.77 -22.48 -3.75
C VAL A 95 15.67 -22.95 -5.19
N ALA A 96 16.80 -23.17 -5.88
CA ALA A 96 16.84 -23.65 -7.27
C ALA A 96 16.26 -25.06 -7.43
N ALA A 97 16.31 -25.90 -6.39
CA ALA A 97 15.73 -27.25 -6.42
C ALA A 97 14.19 -27.25 -6.39
N MET A 98 13.57 -26.18 -5.86
CA MET A 98 12.11 -26.10 -5.67
C MET A 98 11.42 -25.02 -6.52
N HIS A 99 12.14 -23.99 -6.90
CA HIS A 99 11.62 -22.84 -7.63
C HIS A 99 12.55 -22.44 -8.77
N ASP A 100 11.97 -21.94 -9.86
CA ASP A 100 12.72 -21.28 -10.91
C ASP A 100 13.40 -20.01 -10.34
N LEU A 101 14.71 -19.91 -10.50
CA LEU A 101 15.50 -18.76 -10.05
C LEU A 101 15.06 -17.45 -10.70
N GLY A 102 14.45 -17.48 -11.89
CA GLY A 102 13.84 -16.32 -12.53
C GLY A 102 12.66 -15.72 -11.74
N ARG A 103 12.06 -16.49 -10.83
CA ARG A 103 10.99 -16.03 -9.95
C ARG A 103 11.48 -15.55 -8.58
N VAL A 104 12.78 -15.68 -8.30
CA VAL A 104 13.38 -15.27 -7.03
C VAL A 104 13.64 -13.78 -7.03
N VAL A 105 13.05 -13.08 -6.06
CA VAL A 105 13.22 -11.62 -5.92
C VAL A 105 14.49 -11.29 -5.13
N TRP A 106 14.75 -12.05 -4.06
CA TRP A 106 15.97 -11.94 -3.26
C TRP A 106 16.15 -13.15 -2.33
N ILE A 107 17.41 -13.43 -2.00
CA ILE A 107 17.82 -14.33 -0.92
C ILE A 107 18.75 -13.51 0.00
N ARG A 108 18.47 -13.49 1.30
CA ARG A 108 19.26 -12.70 2.25
C ARG A 108 19.10 -13.16 3.69
N PRO A 109 20.12 -12.97 4.56
CA PRO A 109 19.99 -13.18 5.98
C PRO A 109 19.10 -12.11 6.63
N ARG A 110 18.24 -12.52 7.56
CA ARG A 110 17.44 -11.62 8.37
C ARG A 110 17.01 -12.30 9.66
N GLY A 111 17.27 -11.65 10.81
CA GLY A 111 16.83 -12.17 12.12
C GLY A 111 17.42 -13.53 12.48
N GLY A 112 18.67 -13.81 12.09
CA GLY A 112 19.32 -15.10 12.34
C GLY A 112 18.92 -16.25 11.40
N ALA A 113 18.01 -16.00 10.45
CA ALA A 113 17.58 -16.98 9.44
C ALA A 113 17.97 -16.51 8.03
N MET A 114 18.23 -17.46 7.13
CA MET A 114 18.34 -17.19 5.70
C MET A 114 16.92 -17.20 5.11
N LEU A 115 16.53 -16.10 4.46
CA LEU A 115 15.19 -15.97 3.86
C LEU A 115 15.29 -15.83 2.35
N ALA A 116 14.33 -16.43 1.64
CA ALA A 116 14.13 -16.27 0.20
C ALA A 116 12.74 -15.67 -0.06
N ARG A 117 12.65 -14.66 -0.93
CA ARG A 117 11.37 -14.14 -1.45
C ARG A 117 11.20 -14.59 -2.89
N VAL A 118 10.12 -15.27 -3.15
CA VAL A 118 9.80 -15.87 -4.45
C VAL A 118 8.43 -15.41 -4.92
N ASN A 119 8.29 -15.18 -6.21
CA ASN A 119 6.98 -14.99 -6.84
C ASN A 119 6.34 -16.36 -7.11
N ASP A 120 5.44 -16.77 -6.25
CA ASP A 120 4.76 -18.06 -6.30
C ASP A 120 3.32 -17.85 -6.80
N GLY A 121 3.10 -18.12 -8.08
CA GLY A 121 1.78 -17.97 -8.68
C GLY A 121 1.19 -16.55 -8.64
N GLY A 122 2.05 -15.52 -8.57
CA GLY A 122 1.62 -14.10 -8.48
C GLY A 122 1.50 -13.58 -7.04
N GLU A 123 1.71 -14.43 -6.03
CA GLU A 123 1.88 -14.03 -4.64
C GLU A 123 3.38 -13.93 -4.30
N MET A 124 3.78 -12.85 -3.65
CA MET A 124 5.15 -12.71 -3.15
C MET A 124 5.32 -13.43 -1.81
N ARG A 125 5.73 -14.69 -1.86
CA ARG A 125 5.94 -15.52 -0.67
C ARG A 125 7.36 -15.41 -0.13
N VAL A 126 7.47 -15.52 1.19
CA VAL A 126 8.77 -15.58 1.87
C VAL A 126 8.92 -16.97 2.49
N TYR A 127 10.06 -17.58 2.25
CA TYR A 127 10.44 -18.88 2.77
C TYR A 127 11.66 -18.72 3.69
N ALA A 128 11.69 -19.45 4.79
CA ALA A 128 12.90 -19.67 5.56
C ALA A 128 13.66 -20.82 4.89
N VAL A 129 14.93 -20.57 4.59
CA VAL A 129 15.82 -21.59 4.02
C VAL A 129 16.54 -22.28 5.18
N THR A 130 16.27 -23.55 5.34
CA THR A 130 16.85 -24.39 6.38
C THR A 130 17.72 -25.48 5.76
N ARG A 131 18.44 -26.25 6.55
CA ARG A 131 19.20 -27.41 6.02
C ARG A 131 18.30 -28.48 5.42
N ASP A 132 17.06 -28.57 5.90
CA ASP A 132 16.09 -29.57 5.49
C ASP A 132 15.19 -29.11 4.32
N GLY A 133 15.42 -27.88 3.81
CA GLY A 133 14.69 -27.32 2.67
C GLY A 133 14.03 -25.97 2.95
N LEU A 134 13.04 -25.61 2.12
CA LEU A 134 12.29 -24.37 2.21
C LEU A 134 11.07 -24.53 3.09
N GLN A 135 10.95 -23.70 4.12
CA GLN A 135 9.78 -23.64 4.99
C GLN A 135 9.01 -22.33 4.74
N PRO A 136 7.70 -22.39 4.40
CA PRO A 136 6.92 -21.19 4.20
C PRO A 136 6.80 -20.41 5.51
N THR A 137 7.10 -19.10 5.47
CA THR A 137 6.87 -18.23 6.62
C THR A 137 5.41 -17.75 6.67
N ALA A 138 4.96 -17.30 7.84
CA ALA A 138 3.65 -16.69 7.98
C ALA A 138 3.51 -15.47 7.04
N ARG A 139 2.32 -15.33 6.44
CA ARG A 139 2.03 -14.22 5.51
C ARG A 139 1.98 -12.88 6.23
N ASN A 140 2.74 -11.93 5.76
CA ASN A 140 2.60 -10.53 6.15
C ASN A 140 1.48 -9.88 5.33
N TRP A 141 0.22 -10.09 5.75
CA TRP A 141 -0.94 -9.59 5.04
C TRP A 141 -0.96 -8.07 4.81
N PRO A 142 -0.64 -7.22 5.81
CA PRO A 142 -0.56 -5.78 5.58
C PRO A 142 0.37 -5.43 4.41
N ARG A 143 1.52 -6.10 4.32
CA ARG A 143 2.48 -5.88 3.23
C ARG A 143 1.96 -6.39 1.89
N LEU A 144 1.43 -7.60 1.85
CA LEU A 144 0.92 -8.20 0.62
C LEU A 144 -0.19 -7.34 0.01
N ILE A 145 -1.12 -6.88 0.83
CA ILE A 145 -2.24 -6.03 0.41
C ILE A 145 -1.73 -4.65 -0.03
N HIS A 146 -0.89 -4.01 0.79
CA HIS A 146 -0.39 -2.66 0.51
C HIS A 146 0.46 -2.59 -0.76
N GLU A 147 1.34 -3.57 -0.96
CA GLU A 147 2.19 -3.67 -2.15
C GLU A 147 1.45 -4.23 -3.37
N GLY A 148 0.23 -4.78 -3.22
CA GLY A 148 -0.52 -5.44 -4.29
C GLY A 148 0.14 -6.73 -4.79
N ASN A 149 0.72 -7.50 -3.89
CA ASN A 149 1.52 -8.69 -4.20
C ASN A 149 0.87 -9.99 -3.69
N TRP A 150 -0.47 -10.04 -3.64
CA TRP A 150 -1.24 -11.14 -3.05
C TRP A 150 -2.02 -11.99 -4.05
N GLY A 151 -2.16 -11.58 -5.29
CA GLY A 151 -3.03 -12.26 -6.25
C GLY A 151 -2.72 -11.94 -7.71
N GLY A 152 -1.45 -11.76 -8.08
CA GLY A 152 -1.01 -11.58 -9.47
C GLY A 152 -1.71 -10.41 -10.17
N ALA A 153 -2.30 -10.67 -11.34
CA ALA A 153 -2.96 -9.66 -12.15
C ALA A 153 -4.15 -8.98 -11.44
N LEU A 154 -4.90 -9.73 -10.62
CA LEU A 154 -6.03 -9.17 -9.88
C LEU A 154 -5.57 -8.12 -8.87
N SER A 155 -4.51 -8.39 -8.12
CA SER A 155 -3.96 -7.43 -7.16
C SER A 155 -3.36 -6.20 -7.85
N ALA A 156 -2.74 -6.39 -9.02
CA ALA A 156 -2.26 -5.28 -9.84
C ALA A 156 -3.42 -4.39 -10.33
N LEU A 157 -4.51 -4.99 -10.81
CA LEU A 157 -5.71 -4.27 -11.21
C LEU A 157 -6.31 -3.46 -10.06
N VAL A 158 -6.45 -4.06 -8.87
CA VAL A 158 -6.93 -3.38 -7.66
C VAL A 158 -6.06 -2.16 -7.36
N ASN A 159 -4.74 -2.29 -7.43
CA ASN A 159 -3.82 -1.16 -7.21
C ASN A 159 -3.97 -0.05 -8.27
N VAL A 160 -4.12 -0.40 -9.54
CA VAL A 160 -4.34 0.57 -10.62
C VAL A 160 -5.65 1.33 -10.38
N VAL A 161 -6.74 0.62 -10.07
CA VAL A 161 -8.04 1.25 -9.78
C VAL A 161 -7.96 2.16 -8.55
N THR A 162 -7.30 1.72 -7.47
CA THR A 162 -7.10 2.54 -6.27
C THR A 162 -6.31 3.81 -6.57
N SER A 163 -5.21 3.68 -7.32
CA SER A 163 -4.37 4.81 -7.71
C SER A 163 -5.12 5.80 -8.60
N ALA A 164 -5.87 5.30 -9.58
CA ALA A 164 -6.69 6.14 -10.46
C ALA A 164 -7.78 6.89 -9.67
N ALA A 165 -8.45 6.21 -8.73
CA ALA A 165 -9.44 6.84 -7.85
C ALA A 165 -8.82 7.94 -6.99
N LEU A 166 -7.65 7.70 -6.38
CA LEU A 166 -6.92 8.70 -5.60
C LEU A 166 -6.52 9.91 -6.43
N MET A 167 -5.97 9.71 -7.63
CA MET A 167 -5.60 10.81 -8.54
C MET A 167 -6.82 11.64 -8.92
N LEU A 168 -7.94 11.00 -9.25
CA LEU A 168 -9.18 11.69 -9.59
C LEU A 168 -9.74 12.48 -8.40
N LEU A 169 -9.70 11.92 -7.19
CA LEU A 169 -10.14 12.59 -5.97
C LEU A 169 -9.26 13.80 -5.63
N ILE A 170 -7.94 13.68 -5.73
CA ILE A 170 -7.01 14.79 -5.52
C ILE A 170 -7.29 15.91 -6.54
N SER A 171 -7.34 15.58 -7.82
CA SER A 171 -7.53 16.55 -8.90
C SER A 171 -8.88 17.27 -8.77
N THR A 172 -9.96 16.54 -8.56
CA THR A 172 -11.30 17.13 -8.41
C THR A 172 -11.44 17.89 -7.10
N GLY A 173 -10.83 17.43 -6.01
CA GLY A 173 -10.79 18.13 -4.72
C GLY A 173 -10.07 19.48 -4.82
N LEU A 174 -8.89 19.50 -5.42
CA LEU A 174 -8.12 20.75 -5.68
C LEU A 174 -8.91 21.71 -6.57
N TRP A 175 -9.52 21.21 -7.65
CA TRP A 175 -10.36 22.01 -8.54
C TRP A 175 -11.53 22.67 -7.79
N LEU A 176 -12.27 21.89 -7.00
CA LEU A 176 -13.40 22.38 -6.22
C LEU A 176 -12.97 23.42 -5.18
N TRP A 177 -11.83 23.19 -4.51
CA TRP A 177 -11.25 24.15 -3.56
C TRP A 177 -10.83 25.45 -4.25
N ALA A 178 -10.09 25.39 -5.35
CA ALA A 178 -9.63 26.55 -6.10
C ALA A 178 -10.82 27.37 -6.61
N ARG A 179 -11.84 26.72 -7.20
CA ARG A 179 -13.06 27.37 -7.68
C ARG A 179 -13.82 28.11 -6.56
N ARG A 180 -13.90 27.51 -5.36
CA ARG A 180 -14.54 28.15 -4.20
C ARG A 180 -13.76 29.36 -3.73
N LYS A 181 -12.42 29.26 -3.66
CA LYS A 181 -11.55 30.36 -3.24
C LYS A 181 -11.61 31.55 -4.20
N LEU A 182 -11.57 31.30 -5.50
CA LEU A 182 -11.68 32.34 -6.53
C LEU A 182 -13.04 33.04 -6.50
N ARG A 183 -14.14 32.30 -6.37
CA ARG A 183 -15.49 32.91 -6.29
C ARG A 183 -15.69 33.80 -5.08
N ARG A 184 -15.03 33.54 -3.94
CA ARG A 184 -15.11 34.37 -2.74
C ARG A 184 -14.36 35.70 -2.90
N ARG A 185 -13.47 35.83 -3.87
CA ARG A 185 -12.68 37.06 -4.12
C ARG A 185 -13.35 38.05 -5.06
N ILE A 186 -14.43 37.65 -5.74
CA ILE A 186 -15.17 38.55 -6.62
C ILE A 186 -16.22 39.23 -5.75
N PRO A 187 -16.11 40.59 -5.53
CA PRO A 187 -17.13 41.34 -4.81
C PRO A 187 -18.48 41.19 -5.54
N ARG A 188 -19.55 40.93 -4.80
CA ARG A 188 -20.91 41.06 -5.38
C ARG A 188 -21.13 42.53 -5.70
N PRO A 189 -21.57 42.90 -6.94
CA PRO A 189 -22.00 44.24 -7.20
C PRO A 189 -23.12 44.59 -6.20
N ALA A 190 -23.00 45.77 -5.58
CA ALA A 190 -24.05 46.29 -4.73
C ALA A 190 -25.35 46.31 -5.53
N ALA A 191 -26.40 45.74 -4.98
CA ALA A 191 -27.73 45.83 -5.57
C ALA A 191 -28.15 47.32 -5.54
N ALA A 192 -28.28 47.90 -6.72
CA ALA A 192 -28.79 49.26 -6.89
C ALA A 192 -30.32 49.26 -6.71
#